data_514d0b2f342ac574491ca35ab865d334
#
_entry.id   514d0b2f342ac574491ca35ab865d334
#
_cell.length_a   1.000
_cell.length_b   1.000
_cell.length_c   1.000
_cell.angle_alpha   90.00
_cell.angle_beta   90.00
_cell.angle_gamma   90.00
#
_symmetry.space_group_name_H-M   'P 1'
#
loop_
_entity.id
_entity.type
_entity.pdbx_description
1 polymer ?
#
loop_
_entity_poly.entity_id
_entity_poly.type
_entity_poly.pdbx_seq_one_letter_code
_entity_poly.pdbx_strand_id
1 'polypeptide(L)'
;MKVGIISFAHMHALAYAKYLTEHPEAELTAIWDADSTRGNKMAEQFGSEYYSDLDELLQTDVEAVIICSENVNHKAHVFKAASYKKQILCEKPIATEIEDAKEMIQVCEDHGVILQVAYPVRFVPAIQKVKDLVQAGKIGEVIAVNATNHGQMPGGWFVEKELSGGGSATDHIVHIMDVLRWMLKDEVKNVYAEFDTRFYDIKVEDAGLVTLELESGVIVSIDPSWSRPKTFPTWGDVTMEIVGTEGTIAVDAYKQHSLLYNDADGKIQQMPWAEDMDAGLVNDFIDCVKTGRQPFITGTDGLRTLEVVKAAYESDGLKETVLLKRN
;
A
#
# COMPACT_ATOMS: atom_id res chain seq x y z
N MET A 1 15.03 -11.86 14.72
CA MET A 1 15.41 -11.13 13.48
C MET A 1 15.51 -9.65 13.81
N LYS A 2 16.61 -9.00 13.46
CA LYS A 2 16.80 -7.56 13.65
C LYS A 2 16.34 -6.79 12.42
N VAL A 3 15.52 -5.77 12.63
CA VAL A 3 14.90 -4.97 11.57
C VAL A 3 15.27 -3.51 11.75
N GLY A 4 15.59 -2.84 10.65
CA GLY A 4 15.75 -1.39 10.59
C GLY A 4 14.55 -0.72 9.92
N ILE A 5 14.25 0.53 10.28
CA ILE A 5 13.29 1.38 9.54
C ILE A 5 14.04 2.53 8.88
N ILE A 6 13.82 2.67 7.57
CA ILE A 6 14.35 3.75 6.75
C ILE A 6 13.25 4.78 6.57
N SER A 7 13.32 5.86 7.33
CA SER A 7 12.41 7.01 7.41
C SER A 7 11.06 6.73 8.09
N PHE A 8 10.55 7.78 8.71
CA PHE A 8 9.20 7.89 9.25
C PHE A 8 8.38 9.00 8.55
N ALA A 9 8.72 9.27 7.28
CA ALA A 9 7.96 10.21 6.47
C ALA A 9 6.55 9.70 6.20
N HIS A 10 6.41 8.40 5.89
CA HIS A 10 5.12 7.75 5.75
C HIS A 10 4.56 7.35 7.12
N MET A 11 3.27 7.64 7.35
CA MET A 11 2.63 7.42 8.66
C MET A 11 2.53 5.95 9.07
N HIS A 12 2.53 5.01 8.12
CA HIS A 12 2.49 3.57 8.41
C HIS A 12 3.73 3.09 9.17
N ALA A 13 4.86 3.80 9.08
CA ALA A 13 6.06 3.47 9.86
C ALA A 13 5.79 3.37 11.37
N LEU A 14 4.84 4.17 11.89
CA LEU A 14 4.45 4.12 13.30
C LEU A 14 3.77 2.79 13.66
N ALA A 15 2.89 2.28 12.79
CA ALA A 15 2.21 1.00 12.99
C ALA A 15 3.22 -0.16 12.91
N TYR A 16 4.10 -0.15 11.91
CA TYR A 16 5.13 -1.18 11.75
C TYR A 16 6.12 -1.19 12.91
N ALA A 17 6.60 -0.01 13.33
CA ALA A 17 7.50 0.11 14.49
C ALA A 17 6.85 -0.42 15.77
N LYS A 18 5.60 -0.01 16.04
CA LYS A 18 4.85 -0.51 17.19
C LYS A 18 4.73 -2.03 17.15
N TYR A 19 4.36 -2.59 15.98
CA TYR A 19 4.22 -4.03 15.84
C TYR A 19 5.53 -4.77 16.08
N LEU A 20 6.65 -4.27 15.55
CA LEU A 20 7.98 -4.85 15.75
C LEU A 20 8.42 -4.82 17.22
N THR A 21 8.04 -3.81 18.00
CA THR A 21 8.40 -3.76 19.44
C THR A 21 7.64 -4.80 20.28
N GLU A 22 6.50 -5.29 19.80
CA GLU A 22 5.66 -6.28 20.47
C GLU A 22 5.85 -7.70 19.88
N HIS A 23 6.60 -7.83 18.76
CA HIS A 23 6.72 -9.08 18.03
C HIS A 23 7.68 -10.07 18.73
N PRO A 24 7.30 -11.35 18.91
CA PRO A 24 8.13 -12.30 19.66
C PRO A 24 9.41 -12.74 18.95
N GLU A 25 9.50 -12.59 17.63
CA GLU A 25 10.59 -13.12 16.81
C GLU A 25 11.31 -12.06 15.97
N ALA A 26 10.88 -10.79 16.03
CA ALA A 26 11.53 -9.67 15.36
C ALA A 26 11.65 -8.47 16.30
N GLU A 27 12.65 -7.65 16.08
CA GLU A 27 13.01 -6.52 16.93
C GLU A 27 13.40 -5.33 16.05
N LEU A 28 12.82 -4.15 16.33
CA LEU A 28 13.26 -2.89 15.75
C LEU A 28 14.52 -2.42 16.47
N THR A 29 15.67 -2.49 15.82
CA THR A 29 16.96 -2.15 16.43
C THR A 29 17.59 -0.87 15.92
N ALA A 30 17.22 -0.44 14.70
CA ALA A 30 17.87 0.68 14.03
C ALA A 30 16.87 1.55 13.27
N ILE A 31 17.03 2.87 13.34
CA ILE A 31 16.25 3.85 12.60
C ILE A 31 17.21 4.81 11.91
N TRP A 32 16.95 5.05 10.62
CA TRP A 32 17.50 6.16 9.87
C TRP A 32 16.36 7.04 9.35
N ASP A 33 16.57 8.34 9.38
CA ASP A 33 15.64 9.31 8.80
C ASP A 33 16.42 10.51 8.29
N ALA A 34 16.06 11.02 7.10
CA ALA A 34 16.64 12.24 6.54
C ALA A 34 16.36 13.48 7.42
N ASP A 35 15.21 13.49 8.10
CA ASP A 35 14.91 14.45 9.17
C ASP A 35 15.42 13.92 10.51
N SER A 36 16.59 14.42 10.94
CA SER A 36 17.23 13.99 12.18
C SER A 36 16.38 14.23 13.43
N THR A 37 15.53 15.24 13.43
CA THR A 37 14.62 15.52 14.55
C THR A 37 13.55 14.42 14.66
N ARG A 38 12.96 14.06 13.52
CA ARG A 38 11.99 12.96 13.44
C ARG A 38 12.64 11.63 13.80
N GLY A 39 13.80 11.32 13.21
CA GLY A 39 14.52 10.08 13.44
C GLY A 39 14.91 9.87 14.91
N ASN A 40 15.50 10.88 15.55
CA ASN A 40 15.86 10.79 16.98
C ASN A 40 14.62 10.61 17.87
N LYS A 41 13.54 11.34 17.60
CA LYS A 41 12.28 11.20 18.35
C LYS A 41 11.72 9.80 18.25
N MET A 42 11.72 9.21 17.05
CA MET A 42 11.21 7.85 16.86
C MET A 42 12.11 6.80 17.50
N ALA A 43 13.42 6.97 17.44
CA ALA A 43 14.38 6.08 18.11
C ALA A 43 14.16 6.08 19.64
N GLU A 44 13.98 7.25 20.24
CA GLU A 44 13.64 7.37 21.67
C GLU A 44 12.29 6.71 21.98
N GLN A 45 11.27 6.94 21.15
CA GLN A 45 9.91 6.41 21.36
C GLN A 45 9.86 4.89 21.32
N PHE A 46 10.61 4.26 20.41
CA PHE A 46 10.58 2.81 20.16
C PHE A 46 11.77 2.06 20.79
N GLY A 47 12.65 2.77 21.50
CA GLY A 47 13.79 2.15 22.20
C GLY A 47 14.85 1.56 21.23
N SER A 48 15.00 2.13 20.05
CA SER A 48 15.96 1.73 19.01
C SER A 48 17.09 2.76 18.85
N GLU A 49 18.14 2.42 18.10
CA GLU A 49 19.26 3.30 17.82
C GLU A 49 19.00 4.16 16.58
N TYR A 50 19.30 5.47 16.68
CA TYR A 50 19.24 6.38 15.54
C TYR A 50 20.59 6.47 14.84
N TYR A 51 20.60 6.35 13.53
CA TYR A 51 21.76 6.52 12.67
C TYR A 51 21.57 7.75 11.79
N SER A 52 22.56 8.65 11.75
CA SER A 52 22.54 9.84 10.89
C SER A 52 22.97 9.52 9.46
N ASP A 53 23.70 8.44 9.26
CA ASP A 53 24.12 7.91 7.97
C ASP A 53 23.45 6.57 7.71
N LEU A 54 22.80 6.45 6.53
CA LEU A 54 22.15 5.21 6.12
C LEU A 54 23.14 4.06 5.92
N ASP A 55 24.36 4.34 5.47
CA ASP A 55 25.39 3.31 5.33
C ASP A 55 25.77 2.72 6.68
N GLU A 56 25.87 3.55 7.73
CA GLU A 56 26.14 3.07 9.08
C GLU A 56 25.03 2.13 9.57
N LEU A 57 23.74 2.47 9.36
CA LEU A 57 22.64 1.59 9.68
C LEU A 57 22.76 0.26 8.93
N LEU A 58 22.99 0.32 7.62
CA LEU A 58 23.05 -0.88 6.77
C LEU A 58 24.27 -1.76 7.05
N GLN A 59 25.32 -1.23 7.67
CA GLN A 59 26.50 -2.00 8.13
C GLN A 59 26.28 -2.72 9.45
N THR A 60 25.21 -2.39 10.18
CA THR A 60 24.86 -3.11 11.41
C THR A 60 24.40 -4.55 11.13
N ASP A 61 24.08 -5.27 12.16
CA ASP A 61 23.59 -6.65 12.06
C ASP A 61 22.08 -6.75 11.79
N VAL A 62 21.41 -5.66 11.33
CA VAL A 62 20.04 -5.74 10.81
C VAL A 62 19.99 -6.72 9.62
N GLU A 63 19.00 -7.58 9.60
CA GLU A 63 18.78 -8.58 8.55
C GLU A 63 17.84 -8.05 7.45
N ALA A 64 16.95 -7.15 7.86
CA ALA A 64 15.90 -6.60 7.00
C ALA A 64 15.66 -5.13 7.28
N VAL A 65 15.10 -4.42 6.30
CA VAL A 65 14.68 -3.02 6.44
C VAL A 65 13.27 -2.81 5.92
N ILE A 66 12.55 -1.89 6.58
CA ILE A 66 11.25 -1.38 6.12
C ILE A 66 11.46 0.05 5.65
N ILE A 67 11.14 0.32 4.38
CA ILE A 67 11.32 1.63 3.75
C ILE A 67 10.00 2.38 3.77
N CYS A 68 9.97 3.48 4.53
CA CYS A 68 8.79 4.35 4.73
C CYS A 68 9.11 5.81 4.43
N SER A 69 9.97 6.05 3.44
CA SER A 69 10.29 7.40 2.96
C SER A 69 9.22 7.93 2.00
N GLU A 70 9.41 9.16 1.52
CA GLU A 70 8.63 9.70 0.42
C GLU A 70 8.80 8.84 -0.84
N ASN A 71 7.76 8.72 -1.66
CA ASN A 71 7.71 7.79 -2.80
C ASN A 71 8.89 7.93 -3.77
N VAL A 72 9.33 9.15 -4.04
CA VAL A 72 10.46 9.43 -4.95
C VAL A 72 11.78 8.85 -4.46
N ASN A 73 11.92 8.62 -3.15
CA ASN A 73 13.14 8.13 -2.52
C ASN A 73 13.22 6.59 -2.45
N HIS A 74 12.13 5.87 -2.75
CA HIS A 74 12.08 4.41 -2.64
C HIS A 74 13.20 3.73 -3.43
N LYS A 75 13.39 4.12 -4.70
CA LYS A 75 14.45 3.55 -5.56
C LYS A 75 15.82 3.65 -4.91
N ALA A 76 16.22 4.85 -4.48
CA ALA A 76 17.55 5.08 -3.90
C ALA A 76 17.77 4.22 -2.64
N HIS A 77 16.75 4.13 -1.79
CA HIS A 77 16.82 3.35 -0.57
C HIS A 77 16.82 1.84 -0.82
N VAL A 78 16.02 1.35 -1.78
CA VAL A 78 16.03 -0.07 -2.19
C VAL A 78 17.37 -0.46 -2.78
N PHE A 79 17.93 0.33 -3.70
CA PHE A 79 19.26 0.07 -4.27
C PHE A 79 20.33 -0.02 -3.20
N LYS A 80 20.28 0.92 -2.26
CA LYS A 80 21.25 0.95 -1.17
C LYS A 80 21.11 -0.27 -0.26
N ALA A 81 19.89 -0.58 0.20
CA ALA A 81 19.62 -1.73 1.04
C ALA A 81 20.01 -3.07 0.35
N ALA A 82 19.67 -3.22 -0.94
CA ALA A 82 20.03 -4.40 -1.74
C ALA A 82 21.55 -4.59 -1.84
N SER A 83 22.31 -3.49 -2.03
CA SER A 83 23.78 -3.58 -2.09
C SER A 83 24.42 -4.10 -0.80
N TYR A 84 23.77 -3.89 0.34
CA TYR A 84 24.12 -4.46 1.65
C TYR A 84 23.42 -5.80 1.93
N LYS A 85 22.73 -6.38 0.94
CA LYS A 85 22.00 -7.65 1.04
C LYS A 85 20.95 -7.68 2.16
N LYS A 86 20.33 -6.53 2.48
CA LYS A 86 19.23 -6.47 3.42
C LYS A 86 17.93 -6.84 2.73
N GLN A 87 17.09 -7.65 3.38
CA GLN A 87 15.76 -7.97 2.89
C GLN A 87 14.86 -6.72 3.00
N ILE A 88 13.92 -6.51 2.09
CA ILE A 88 13.25 -5.22 1.93
C ILE A 88 11.74 -5.38 1.93
N LEU A 89 11.06 -4.65 2.84
CA LEU A 89 9.65 -4.27 2.74
C LEU A 89 9.61 -2.79 2.35
N CYS A 90 9.03 -2.47 1.20
CA CYS A 90 8.94 -1.10 0.69
C CYS A 90 7.50 -0.61 0.69
N GLU A 91 7.27 0.62 1.18
CA GLU A 91 5.97 1.27 1.10
C GLU A 91 5.47 1.41 -0.35
N LYS A 92 4.16 1.51 -0.47
CA LYS A 92 3.44 1.75 -1.73
C LYS A 92 3.31 3.27 -2.02
N PRO A 93 3.21 3.65 -3.28
CA PRO A 93 3.50 2.85 -4.47
C PRO A 93 4.99 2.44 -4.49
N ILE A 94 5.32 1.35 -5.16
CA ILE A 94 6.70 0.85 -5.22
C ILE A 94 7.70 1.93 -5.65
N ALA A 95 7.31 2.77 -6.62
CA ALA A 95 8.08 3.89 -7.15
C ALA A 95 7.15 4.95 -7.74
N THR A 96 7.69 6.10 -8.13
CA THR A 96 6.97 7.14 -8.87
C THR A 96 7.00 6.93 -10.38
N GLU A 97 7.95 6.14 -10.91
CA GLU A 97 8.12 5.84 -12.33
C GLU A 97 8.25 4.33 -12.59
N ILE A 98 7.70 3.88 -13.74
CA ILE A 98 7.68 2.45 -14.14
C ILE A 98 9.10 1.89 -14.27
N GLU A 99 10.01 2.63 -14.89
CA GLU A 99 11.39 2.17 -15.07
C GLU A 99 12.12 2.05 -13.73
N ASP A 100 11.87 2.95 -12.79
CA ASP A 100 12.41 2.86 -11.43
C ASP A 100 11.94 1.58 -10.72
N ALA A 101 10.67 1.23 -10.84
CA ALA A 101 10.13 -0.01 -10.27
C ALA A 101 10.78 -1.26 -10.90
N LYS A 102 10.98 -1.28 -12.23
CA LYS A 102 11.68 -2.38 -12.92
C LYS A 102 13.12 -2.53 -12.43
N GLU A 103 13.85 -1.42 -12.33
CA GLU A 103 15.22 -1.44 -11.85
C GLU A 103 15.32 -1.86 -10.38
N MET A 104 14.35 -1.47 -9.53
CA MET A 104 14.26 -1.92 -8.13
C MET A 104 14.06 -3.44 -8.03
N ILE A 105 13.18 -4.00 -8.85
CA ILE A 105 12.97 -5.45 -8.92
C ILE A 105 14.27 -6.14 -9.35
N GLN A 106 14.88 -5.68 -10.44
CA GLN A 106 16.09 -6.28 -11.00
C GLN A 106 17.27 -6.25 -10.02
N VAL A 107 17.52 -5.12 -9.35
CA VAL A 107 18.61 -5.03 -8.38
C VAL A 107 18.42 -5.96 -7.19
N CYS A 108 17.18 -6.16 -6.73
CA CYS A 108 16.88 -7.11 -5.66
C CYS A 108 17.11 -8.56 -6.12
N GLU A 109 16.71 -8.91 -7.33
CA GLU A 109 16.98 -10.22 -7.93
C GLU A 109 18.49 -10.48 -8.08
N ASP A 110 19.25 -9.52 -8.61
CA ASP A 110 20.70 -9.63 -8.81
C ASP A 110 21.48 -9.82 -7.49
N HIS A 111 20.95 -9.28 -6.38
CA HIS A 111 21.57 -9.43 -5.06
C HIS A 111 20.98 -10.59 -4.23
N GLY A 112 19.96 -11.26 -4.73
CA GLY A 112 19.26 -12.34 -4.02
C GLY A 112 18.49 -11.83 -2.80
N VAL A 113 17.91 -10.63 -2.90
CA VAL A 113 17.19 -9.92 -1.84
C VAL A 113 15.69 -9.98 -2.09
N ILE A 114 14.92 -10.27 -1.05
CA ILE A 114 13.47 -10.19 -1.09
C ILE A 114 13.06 -8.71 -1.21
N LEU A 115 12.17 -8.40 -2.16
CA LEU A 115 11.45 -7.13 -2.26
C LEU A 115 9.96 -7.39 -2.12
N GLN A 116 9.40 -7.04 -0.97
CA GLN A 116 7.96 -7.04 -0.71
C GLN A 116 7.42 -5.61 -0.78
N VAL A 117 6.24 -5.43 -1.39
CA VAL A 117 5.55 -4.13 -1.41
C VAL A 117 4.44 -4.10 -0.37
N ALA A 118 4.25 -2.96 0.29
CA ALA A 118 3.34 -2.82 1.42
C ALA A 118 1.88 -2.59 0.99
N TYR A 119 1.17 -3.66 0.63
CA TYR A 119 -0.28 -3.65 0.37
C TYR A 119 -1.03 -4.38 1.49
N PRO A 120 -1.34 -3.70 2.62
CA PRO A 120 -1.92 -4.35 3.79
C PRO A 120 -3.34 -4.89 3.56
N VAL A 121 -4.09 -4.35 2.59
CA VAL A 121 -5.50 -4.74 2.35
C VAL A 121 -5.66 -6.23 2.01
N ARG A 122 -4.65 -6.88 1.40
CA ARG A 122 -4.68 -8.36 1.19
C ARG A 122 -4.77 -9.16 2.50
N PHE A 123 -4.33 -8.57 3.63
CA PHE A 123 -4.34 -9.23 4.94
C PHE A 123 -5.63 -9.01 5.73
N VAL A 124 -6.58 -8.25 5.20
CA VAL A 124 -7.90 -8.08 5.80
C VAL A 124 -8.72 -9.37 5.66
N PRO A 125 -9.16 -10.01 6.77
CA PRO A 125 -9.87 -11.29 6.73
C PRO A 125 -11.14 -11.27 5.87
N ALA A 126 -11.89 -10.16 5.86
CA ALA A 126 -13.07 -10.03 5.00
C ALA A 126 -12.70 -10.06 3.51
N ILE A 127 -11.60 -9.42 3.12
CA ILE A 127 -11.10 -9.40 1.74
C ILE A 127 -10.62 -10.81 1.35
N GLN A 128 -9.89 -11.51 2.23
CA GLN A 128 -9.47 -12.88 2.00
C GLN A 128 -10.67 -13.81 1.80
N LYS A 129 -11.70 -13.64 2.64
CA LYS A 129 -12.93 -14.42 2.52
C LYS A 129 -13.66 -14.17 1.21
N VAL A 130 -13.75 -12.92 0.78
CA VAL A 130 -14.36 -12.56 -0.52
C VAL A 130 -13.60 -13.18 -1.67
N LYS A 131 -12.27 -13.09 -1.67
CA LYS A 131 -11.43 -13.74 -2.67
C LYS A 131 -11.69 -15.25 -2.75
N ASP A 132 -11.79 -15.93 -1.60
CA ASP A 132 -12.06 -17.37 -1.57
C ASP A 132 -13.45 -17.71 -2.15
N LEU A 133 -14.46 -16.88 -1.85
CA LEU A 133 -15.81 -17.05 -2.41
C LEU A 133 -15.83 -16.84 -3.93
N VAL A 134 -15.16 -15.80 -4.42
CA VAL A 134 -15.04 -15.51 -5.85
C VAL A 134 -14.32 -16.65 -6.56
N GLN A 135 -13.17 -17.08 -6.05
CA GLN A 135 -12.38 -18.17 -6.66
C GLN A 135 -13.06 -19.54 -6.57
N ALA A 136 -13.96 -19.73 -5.62
CA ALA A 136 -14.81 -20.91 -5.52
C ALA A 136 -16.06 -20.85 -6.44
N GLY A 137 -16.22 -19.80 -7.25
CA GLY A 137 -17.33 -19.61 -8.18
C GLY A 137 -18.68 -19.38 -7.51
N LYS A 138 -18.73 -18.85 -6.26
CA LYS A 138 -19.95 -18.67 -5.49
C LYS A 138 -20.92 -17.63 -6.04
N ILE A 139 -20.46 -16.79 -6.95
CA ILE A 139 -21.27 -15.80 -7.65
C ILE A 139 -21.25 -16.00 -9.18
N GLY A 140 -20.79 -17.16 -9.64
CA GLY A 140 -20.60 -17.42 -11.06
C GLY A 140 -19.42 -16.65 -11.63
N GLU A 141 -19.46 -16.30 -12.91
CA GLU A 141 -18.45 -15.49 -13.58
C GLU A 141 -18.60 -14.01 -13.15
N VAL A 142 -17.50 -13.36 -12.78
CA VAL A 142 -17.48 -11.93 -12.43
C VAL A 142 -17.68 -11.10 -13.70
N ILE A 143 -18.60 -10.15 -13.66
CA ILE A 143 -18.96 -9.28 -14.79
C ILE A 143 -18.50 -7.85 -14.53
N ALA A 144 -18.67 -7.34 -13.30
CA ALA A 144 -18.31 -5.97 -12.96
C ALA A 144 -17.91 -5.83 -11.49
N VAL A 145 -17.11 -4.80 -11.21
CA VAL A 145 -16.73 -4.40 -9.84
C VAL A 145 -16.87 -2.90 -9.70
N ASN A 146 -17.58 -2.45 -8.65
CA ASN A 146 -17.57 -1.06 -8.20
C ASN A 146 -16.73 -1.00 -6.92
N ALA A 147 -15.69 -0.18 -6.91
CA ALA A 147 -14.78 -0.08 -5.79
C ALA A 147 -14.55 1.37 -5.36
N THR A 148 -14.29 1.55 -4.08
CA THR A 148 -13.84 2.83 -3.53
C THR A 148 -12.61 2.63 -2.66
N ASN A 149 -11.72 3.59 -2.69
CA ASN A 149 -10.73 3.79 -1.66
C ASN A 149 -10.69 5.28 -1.35
N HIS A 150 -11.67 5.73 -0.57
CA HIS A 150 -11.70 7.11 -0.12
C HIS A 150 -10.82 7.28 1.11
N GLY A 151 -10.18 8.45 1.23
CA GLY A 151 -9.39 8.81 2.40
C GLY A 151 -9.59 10.24 2.86
N GLN A 152 -9.03 10.55 4.03
CA GLN A 152 -8.79 11.93 4.43
C GLN A 152 -7.53 12.43 3.70
N MET A 153 -7.48 13.72 3.36
CA MET A 153 -6.31 14.31 2.72
C MET A 153 -5.13 14.33 3.72
N PRO A 154 -4.01 13.64 3.39
CA PRO A 154 -2.92 13.42 4.34
C PRO A 154 -2.07 14.67 4.63
N GLY A 155 -1.99 15.59 3.67
CA GLY A 155 -1.11 16.77 3.76
C GLY A 155 0.38 16.44 3.65
N GLY A 156 1.25 17.39 4.04
CA GLY A 156 2.70 17.20 3.98
C GLY A 156 3.18 16.86 2.57
N TRP A 157 4.15 15.97 2.48
CA TRP A 157 4.77 15.57 1.22
C TRP A 157 3.81 14.86 0.23
N PHE A 158 2.70 14.29 0.71
CA PHE A 158 1.70 13.64 -0.15
C PHE A 158 1.06 14.59 -1.18
N VAL A 159 0.99 15.89 -0.86
CA VAL A 159 0.44 16.91 -1.77
C VAL A 159 1.52 17.63 -2.59
N GLU A 160 2.77 17.19 -2.49
CA GLU A 160 3.91 17.68 -3.26
C GLU A 160 4.25 16.66 -4.35
N LYS A 161 3.84 16.94 -5.60
CA LYS A 161 3.96 16.01 -6.73
C LYS A 161 5.37 15.48 -6.93
N GLU A 162 6.38 16.31 -6.69
CA GLU A 162 7.80 15.96 -6.83
C GLU A 162 8.24 14.89 -5.83
N LEU A 163 7.55 14.76 -4.69
CA LEU A 163 7.82 13.77 -3.65
C LEU A 163 6.90 12.55 -3.72
N SER A 164 5.62 12.79 -4.01
CA SER A 164 4.59 11.76 -4.02
C SER A 164 4.39 11.06 -5.36
N GLY A 165 4.72 11.75 -6.48
CA GLY A 165 4.45 11.29 -7.83
C GLY A 165 3.02 11.56 -8.32
N GLY A 166 2.12 12.04 -7.45
CA GLY A 166 0.73 12.38 -7.73
C GLY A 166 -0.09 12.57 -6.45
N GLY A 167 -1.40 12.71 -6.57
CA GLY A 167 -2.32 12.90 -5.44
C GLY A 167 -3.07 11.63 -5.06
N SER A 168 -4.39 11.77 -4.87
CA SER A 168 -5.27 10.69 -4.41
C SER A 168 -5.27 9.46 -5.33
N ALA A 169 -5.12 9.66 -6.63
CA ALA A 169 -5.03 8.58 -7.60
C ALA A 169 -3.79 7.70 -7.36
N THR A 170 -2.63 8.32 -7.18
CA THR A 170 -1.37 7.61 -6.85
C THR A 170 -1.47 6.87 -5.53
N ASP A 171 -2.09 7.49 -4.54
CA ASP A 171 -2.20 6.95 -3.18
C ASP A 171 -3.16 5.74 -3.12
N HIS A 172 -4.29 5.79 -3.81
CA HIS A 172 -5.42 4.91 -3.57
C HIS A 172 -5.71 3.86 -4.66
N ILE A 173 -5.49 4.17 -5.96
CA ILE A 173 -5.76 3.19 -7.03
C ILE A 173 -4.97 1.90 -6.81
N VAL A 174 -3.75 2.00 -6.34
CA VAL A 174 -2.84 0.87 -6.14
C VAL A 174 -3.41 -0.18 -5.19
N HIS A 175 -4.13 0.21 -4.13
CA HIS A 175 -4.72 -0.73 -3.17
C HIS A 175 -5.83 -1.57 -3.78
N ILE A 176 -6.73 -0.93 -4.53
CA ILE A 176 -7.84 -1.63 -5.21
C ILE A 176 -7.27 -2.55 -6.29
N MET A 177 -6.34 -2.05 -7.09
CA MET A 177 -5.74 -2.85 -8.17
C MET A 177 -4.96 -4.04 -7.66
N ASP A 178 -4.24 -3.89 -6.55
CA ASP A 178 -3.54 -4.98 -5.91
C ASP A 178 -4.50 -6.11 -5.50
N VAL A 179 -5.59 -5.75 -4.82
CA VAL A 179 -6.60 -6.72 -4.38
C VAL A 179 -7.31 -7.38 -5.56
N LEU A 180 -7.71 -6.61 -6.59
CA LEU A 180 -8.45 -7.15 -7.73
C LEU A 180 -7.58 -8.10 -8.57
N ARG A 181 -6.33 -7.72 -8.87
CA ARG A 181 -5.39 -8.60 -9.59
C ARG A 181 -5.19 -9.92 -8.87
N TRP A 182 -4.98 -9.89 -7.56
CA TRP A 182 -4.83 -11.08 -6.73
C TRP A 182 -6.11 -11.93 -6.65
N MET A 183 -7.27 -11.29 -6.49
CA MET A 183 -8.56 -11.96 -6.34
C MET A 183 -9.01 -12.62 -7.64
N LEU A 184 -8.95 -11.87 -8.74
CA LEU A 184 -9.45 -12.31 -10.06
C LEU A 184 -8.38 -13.06 -10.87
N LYS A 185 -7.10 -12.96 -10.51
CA LYS A 185 -5.96 -13.46 -11.29
C LYS A 185 -5.98 -12.94 -12.72
N ASP A 186 -6.29 -11.68 -12.87
CA ASP A 186 -6.50 -11.03 -14.15
C ASP A 186 -5.77 -9.68 -14.18
N GLU A 187 -5.59 -9.16 -15.37
CA GLU A 187 -4.81 -7.96 -15.60
C GLU A 187 -5.63 -6.90 -16.32
N VAL A 188 -5.23 -5.63 -16.14
CA VAL A 188 -5.90 -4.49 -16.79
C VAL A 188 -5.54 -4.44 -18.26
N LYS A 189 -6.52 -4.36 -19.14
CA LYS A 189 -6.40 -4.21 -20.58
C LYS A 189 -6.39 -2.75 -20.99
N ASN A 190 -7.32 -1.95 -20.47
CA ASN A 190 -7.43 -0.53 -20.77
C ASN A 190 -7.97 0.27 -19.57
N VAL A 191 -7.70 1.58 -19.59
CA VAL A 191 -8.10 2.53 -18.53
C VAL A 191 -8.66 3.79 -19.17
N TYR A 192 -9.76 4.31 -18.63
CA TYR A 192 -10.23 5.68 -18.78
C TYR A 192 -10.33 6.33 -17.41
N ALA A 193 -9.79 7.53 -17.25
CA ALA A 193 -9.80 8.26 -15.99
C ALA A 193 -10.07 9.75 -16.18
N GLU A 194 -10.70 10.33 -15.15
CA GLU A 194 -10.79 11.78 -15.00
C GLU A 194 -10.43 12.16 -13.58
N PHE A 195 -9.50 13.10 -13.45
CA PHE A 195 -9.00 13.62 -12.19
C PHE A 195 -9.16 15.13 -12.12
N ASP A 196 -9.35 15.65 -10.88
CA ASP A 196 -9.39 17.09 -10.64
C ASP A 196 -9.07 17.38 -9.16
N THR A 197 -8.82 18.64 -8.86
CA THR A 197 -8.69 19.15 -7.49
C THR A 197 -10.00 19.84 -7.14
N ARG A 198 -10.79 19.23 -6.23
CA ARG A 198 -12.17 19.63 -5.93
C ARG A 198 -12.44 19.96 -4.48
N PHE A 199 -11.73 19.33 -3.54
CA PHE A 199 -12.00 19.42 -2.12
C PHE A 199 -11.08 20.38 -1.39
N TYR A 200 -9.80 20.49 -1.85
CA TYR A 200 -8.75 21.22 -1.16
C TYR A 200 -8.02 22.18 -2.10
N ASP A 201 -7.39 23.21 -1.53
CA ASP A 201 -6.48 24.10 -2.28
C ASP A 201 -5.07 23.53 -2.27
N ILE A 202 -4.84 22.54 -3.14
CA ILE A 202 -3.57 21.81 -3.29
C ILE A 202 -3.19 21.69 -4.77
N LYS A 203 -1.97 21.22 -5.07
CA LYS A 203 -1.44 21.19 -6.44
C LYS A 203 -1.57 19.83 -7.13
N VAL A 204 -2.08 18.83 -6.43
CA VAL A 204 -2.34 17.48 -6.95
C VAL A 204 -3.83 17.22 -6.95
N GLU A 205 -4.28 16.21 -7.66
CA GLU A 205 -5.69 15.80 -7.67
C GLU A 205 -6.09 15.21 -6.32
N ASP A 206 -7.29 15.55 -5.89
CA ASP A 206 -7.92 15.02 -4.66
C ASP A 206 -9.23 14.29 -4.94
N ALA A 207 -9.69 14.34 -6.19
CA ALA A 207 -10.91 13.71 -6.65
C ALA A 207 -10.70 13.05 -8.00
N GLY A 208 -11.37 11.93 -8.24
CA GLY A 208 -11.32 11.26 -9.53
C GLY A 208 -12.23 10.07 -9.64
N LEU A 209 -12.40 9.63 -10.88
CA LEU A 209 -13.07 8.40 -11.22
C LEU A 209 -12.26 7.68 -12.30
N VAL A 210 -12.05 6.40 -12.08
CA VAL A 210 -11.36 5.51 -13.03
C VAL A 210 -12.32 4.43 -13.46
N THR A 211 -12.40 4.19 -14.76
CA THR A 211 -13.07 3.01 -15.34
C THR A 211 -12.03 2.22 -16.12
N LEU A 212 -12.01 0.92 -15.92
CA LEU A 212 -11.07 0.05 -16.61
C LEU A 212 -11.73 -1.27 -17.01
N GLU A 213 -11.17 -1.91 -18.03
CA GLU A 213 -11.52 -3.24 -18.49
C GLU A 213 -10.34 -4.18 -18.22
N LEU A 214 -10.62 -5.34 -17.63
CA LEU A 214 -9.64 -6.41 -17.49
C LEU A 214 -9.53 -7.24 -18.78
N GLU A 215 -8.50 -8.05 -18.91
CA GLU A 215 -8.29 -8.91 -20.09
C GLU A 215 -9.46 -9.92 -20.29
N SER A 216 -10.08 -10.36 -19.20
CA SER A 216 -11.29 -11.22 -19.23
C SER A 216 -12.55 -10.51 -19.71
N GLY A 217 -12.55 -9.17 -19.80
CA GLY A 217 -13.72 -8.35 -20.11
C GLY A 217 -14.49 -7.85 -18.88
N VAL A 218 -14.04 -8.11 -17.67
CA VAL A 218 -14.60 -7.54 -16.44
C VAL A 218 -14.44 -6.03 -16.45
N ILE A 219 -15.53 -5.29 -16.18
CA ILE A 219 -15.52 -3.83 -16.09
C ILE A 219 -15.38 -3.42 -14.62
N VAL A 220 -14.47 -2.49 -14.34
CA VAL A 220 -14.23 -1.98 -12.98
C VAL A 220 -14.38 -0.47 -12.94
N SER A 221 -15.03 0.06 -11.92
CA SER A 221 -14.99 1.48 -11.57
C SER A 221 -14.31 1.67 -10.21
N ILE A 222 -13.48 2.71 -10.09
CA ILE A 222 -12.75 3.05 -8.85
C ILE A 222 -12.90 4.54 -8.57
N ASP A 223 -13.36 4.90 -7.37
CA ASP A 223 -13.28 6.25 -6.83
C ASP A 223 -12.13 6.30 -5.79
N PRO A 224 -10.98 6.93 -6.12
CA PRO A 224 -9.81 7.01 -5.24
C PRO A 224 -9.75 8.31 -4.42
N SER A 225 -10.81 9.10 -4.33
CA SER A 225 -10.78 10.49 -3.87
C SER A 225 -10.39 10.65 -2.39
N TRP A 226 -9.68 11.73 -2.05
CA TRP A 226 -9.50 12.20 -0.67
C TRP A 226 -10.74 12.97 -0.18
N SER A 227 -11.90 12.31 -0.26
CA SER A 227 -13.21 12.91 -0.01
C SER A 227 -13.73 12.73 1.43
N ARG A 228 -13.00 12.03 2.30
CA ARG A 228 -13.44 11.80 3.68
C ARG A 228 -13.14 13.00 4.57
N PRO A 229 -14.15 13.56 5.25
CA PRO A 229 -13.94 14.67 6.19
C PRO A 229 -13.22 14.17 7.45
N LYS A 230 -12.57 15.09 8.18
CA LYS A 230 -11.86 14.78 9.45
C LYS A 230 -12.75 14.13 10.52
N THR A 231 -14.07 14.28 10.42
CA THR A 231 -15.04 13.63 11.31
C THR A 231 -15.43 12.22 10.88
N PHE A 232 -14.90 11.73 9.75
CA PHE A 232 -15.11 10.34 9.34
C PHE A 232 -14.47 9.39 10.36
N PRO A 233 -15.13 8.30 10.76
CA PRO A 233 -14.72 7.51 11.93
C PRO A 233 -13.40 6.75 11.76
N THR A 234 -12.96 6.55 10.52
CA THR A 234 -11.68 5.92 10.15
C THR A 234 -10.88 6.86 9.26
N TRP A 235 -9.62 6.53 8.97
CA TRP A 235 -8.85 7.28 7.99
C TRP A 235 -9.55 7.36 6.62
N GLY A 236 -10.14 6.23 6.21
CA GLY A 236 -10.82 6.12 4.93
C GLY A 236 -11.67 4.86 4.86
N ASP A 237 -11.95 4.43 3.66
CA ASP A 237 -12.58 3.14 3.36
C ASP A 237 -11.88 2.40 2.23
N VAL A 238 -12.09 1.09 2.17
CA VAL A 238 -11.85 0.24 1.01
C VAL A 238 -13.09 -0.62 0.85
N THR A 239 -13.92 -0.28 -0.14
CA THR A 239 -15.16 -1.00 -0.40
C THR A 239 -15.17 -1.60 -1.80
N MET A 240 -15.83 -2.73 -1.96
CA MET A 240 -16.08 -3.34 -3.27
C MET A 240 -17.47 -3.95 -3.32
N GLU A 241 -18.16 -3.76 -4.45
CA GLU A 241 -19.32 -4.53 -4.87
C GLU A 241 -18.95 -5.31 -6.11
N ILE A 242 -18.92 -6.62 -5.99
CA ILE A 242 -18.51 -7.56 -7.05
C ILE A 242 -19.75 -8.25 -7.58
N VAL A 243 -20.04 -8.01 -8.84
CA VAL A 243 -21.25 -8.54 -9.52
C VAL A 243 -20.84 -9.72 -10.40
N GLY A 244 -21.44 -10.85 -10.15
CA GLY A 244 -21.27 -12.05 -10.96
C GLY A 244 -22.60 -12.51 -11.62
N THR A 245 -22.51 -13.52 -12.48
CA THR A 245 -23.67 -14.06 -13.21
C THR A 245 -24.69 -14.75 -12.31
N GLU A 246 -24.30 -15.18 -11.10
CA GLU A 246 -25.15 -15.93 -10.17
C GLU A 246 -25.33 -15.24 -8.82
N GLY A 247 -24.71 -14.08 -8.61
CA GLY A 247 -24.83 -13.34 -7.35
C GLY A 247 -23.93 -12.11 -7.26
N THR A 248 -24.05 -11.41 -6.13
CA THR A 248 -23.28 -10.20 -5.83
C THR A 248 -22.67 -10.31 -4.43
N ILE A 249 -21.44 -9.84 -4.26
CA ILE A 249 -20.79 -9.70 -2.96
C ILE A 249 -20.48 -8.24 -2.71
N ALA A 250 -20.85 -7.72 -1.55
CA ALA A 250 -20.43 -6.41 -1.07
C ALA A 250 -19.51 -6.57 0.14
N VAL A 251 -18.41 -5.84 0.17
CA VAL A 251 -17.44 -5.86 1.26
C VAL A 251 -16.93 -4.47 1.59
N ASP A 252 -16.69 -4.22 2.88
CA ASP A 252 -16.01 -3.04 3.41
C ASP A 252 -14.88 -3.52 4.32
N ALA A 253 -13.65 -3.25 3.93
CA ALA A 253 -12.46 -3.75 4.63
C ALA A 253 -12.32 -3.19 6.05
N TYR A 254 -12.86 -1.99 6.32
CA TYR A 254 -12.74 -1.33 7.62
C TYR A 254 -13.95 -1.52 8.55
N LYS A 255 -15.05 -2.07 8.08
CA LYS A 255 -16.26 -2.32 8.92
C LYS A 255 -16.20 -3.65 9.68
N GLN A 256 -15.03 -4.02 10.17
CA GLN A 256 -14.83 -5.25 10.95
C GLN A 256 -14.69 -4.91 12.44
N HIS A 257 -15.76 -4.35 13.03
CA HIS A 257 -15.76 -3.95 14.43
C HIS A 257 -17.17 -4.05 15.05
N SER A 258 -17.20 -4.20 16.38
CA SER A 258 -18.37 -3.98 17.21
C SER A 258 -18.36 -2.55 17.72
N LEU A 259 -19.55 -1.96 17.89
CA LEU A 259 -19.71 -0.64 18.52
C LEU A 259 -20.13 -0.82 19.98
N LEU A 260 -19.33 -0.28 20.89
CA LEU A 260 -19.68 -0.17 22.30
C LEU A 260 -20.15 1.25 22.60
N TYR A 261 -21.37 1.38 23.01
CA TYR A 261 -21.96 2.61 23.55
C TYR A 261 -21.88 2.54 25.06
N ASN A 262 -21.07 3.38 25.69
CA ASN A 262 -20.87 3.37 27.13
C ASN A 262 -20.94 4.78 27.69
N ASP A 263 -21.97 5.05 28.48
CA ASP A 263 -22.18 6.36 29.09
C ASP A 263 -21.11 6.70 30.15
N ALA A 264 -20.51 5.71 30.78
CA ALA A 264 -19.45 5.94 31.78
C ALA A 264 -18.19 6.54 31.15
N ASP A 265 -17.88 6.17 29.91
CA ASP A 265 -16.73 6.71 29.15
C ASP A 265 -17.09 7.93 28.31
N GLY A 266 -18.39 8.22 28.14
CA GLY A 266 -18.90 9.31 27.32
C GLY A 266 -18.48 9.24 25.84
N LYS A 267 -18.16 8.05 25.33
CA LYS A 267 -17.65 7.82 23.99
C LYS A 267 -18.23 6.56 23.37
N ILE A 268 -18.34 6.60 22.03
CA ILE A 268 -18.54 5.39 21.23
C ILE A 268 -17.15 4.77 20.99
N GLN A 269 -16.98 3.51 21.35
CA GLN A 269 -15.76 2.76 21.08
C GLN A 269 -16.01 1.81 19.92
N GLN A 270 -15.11 1.84 18.93
CA GLN A 270 -15.04 0.84 17.88
C GLN A 270 -14.07 -0.25 18.35
N MET A 271 -14.59 -1.46 18.56
CA MET A 271 -13.80 -2.61 18.97
C MET A 271 -13.58 -3.51 17.74
N PRO A 272 -12.40 -3.45 17.11
CA PRO A 272 -12.11 -4.33 15.99
C PRO A 272 -12.12 -5.80 16.48
N TRP A 273 -12.71 -6.68 15.65
CA TRP A 273 -12.73 -8.12 15.88
C TRP A 273 -11.93 -8.89 14.82
N ALA A 274 -11.27 -8.15 13.92
CA ALA A 274 -10.35 -8.69 12.95
C ALA A 274 -8.90 -8.35 13.36
N GLU A 275 -7.96 -9.14 12.87
CA GLU A 275 -6.55 -8.87 13.01
C GLU A 275 -6.17 -7.57 12.27
N ASP A 276 -5.16 -6.88 12.80
CA ASP A 276 -4.59 -5.69 12.18
C ASP A 276 -3.92 -6.09 10.85
N MET A 277 -4.31 -5.42 9.76
CA MET A 277 -3.79 -5.71 8.44
C MET A 277 -2.28 -5.40 8.32
N ASP A 278 -1.78 -4.37 9.02
CA ASP A 278 -0.36 -4.03 9.05
C ASP A 278 0.44 -5.10 9.79
N ALA A 279 -0.12 -5.66 10.86
CA ALA A 279 0.46 -6.83 11.53
C ALA A 279 0.55 -8.03 10.59
N GLY A 280 -0.50 -8.30 9.81
CA GLY A 280 -0.50 -9.37 8.80
C GLY A 280 0.59 -9.17 7.74
N LEU A 281 0.75 -7.94 7.24
CA LEU A 281 1.77 -7.58 6.27
C LEU A 281 3.20 -7.79 6.82
N VAL A 282 3.48 -7.28 8.03
CA VAL A 282 4.80 -7.39 8.65
C VAL A 282 5.12 -8.84 9.02
N ASN A 283 4.12 -9.61 9.49
CA ASN A 283 4.27 -11.05 9.74
C ASN A 283 4.66 -11.81 8.49
N ASP A 284 3.98 -11.56 7.37
CA ASP A 284 4.32 -12.20 6.10
C ASP A 284 5.77 -11.91 5.69
N PHE A 285 6.21 -10.66 5.84
CA PHE A 285 7.58 -10.27 5.56
C PHE A 285 8.60 -10.97 6.45
N ILE A 286 8.36 -11.01 7.77
CA ILE A 286 9.21 -11.70 8.73
C ILE A 286 9.33 -13.19 8.37
N ASP A 287 8.22 -13.84 8.05
CA ASP A 287 8.19 -15.24 7.63
C ASP A 287 8.96 -15.47 6.33
N CYS A 288 8.83 -14.58 5.35
CA CYS A 288 9.59 -14.65 4.09
C CYS A 288 11.08 -14.60 4.35
N VAL A 289 11.54 -13.66 5.18
CA VAL A 289 12.97 -13.53 5.51
C VAL A 289 13.48 -14.77 6.24
N LYS A 290 12.74 -15.31 7.21
CA LYS A 290 13.13 -16.48 7.99
C LYS A 290 13.17 -17.78 7.18
N THR A 291 12.24 -17.94 6.26
CA THR A 291 12.06 -19.20 5.51
C THR A 291 12.68 -19.18 4.12
N GLY A 292 13.04 -18.00 3.60
CA GLY A 292 13.51 -17.83 2.22
C GLY A 292 12.41 -18.01 1.17
N ARG A 293 11.12 -18.03 1.56
CA ARG A 293 10.01 -18.10 0.59
C ARG A 293 9.78 -16.76 -0.08
N GLN A 294 9.13 -16.80 -1.23
CA GLN A 294 8.69 -15.57 -1.89
C GLN A 294 7.61 -14.86 -1.04
N PRO A 295 7.60 -13.51 -1.03
CA PRO A 295 6.57 -12.74 -0.34
C PRO A 295 5.20 -12.92 -1.01
N PHE A 296 4.16 -12.75 -0.21
CA PHE A 296 2.78 -12.79 -0.67
C PHE A 296 2.45 -11.64 -1.63
N ILE A 297 3.20 -10.54 -1.52
CA ILE A 297 3.11 -9.35 -2.37
C ILE A 297 4.50 -9.02 -2.89
N THR A 298 4.73 -9.24 -4.17
CA THR A 298 6.03 -9.10 -4.80
C THR A 298 6.28 -7.69 -5.34
N GLY A 299 7.52 -7.38 -5.70
CA GLY A 299 7.84 -6.18 -6.47
C GLY A 299 7.08 -6.10 -7.79
N THR A 300 6.83 -7.26 -8.44
CA THR A 300 6.01 -7.33 -9.67
C THR A 300 4.57 -6.90 -9.42
N ASP A 301 3.96 -7.26 -8.28
CA ASP A 301 2.63 -6.76 -7.93
C ASP A 301 2.62 -5.23 -7.83
N GLY A 302 3.66 -4.65 -7.19
CA GLY A 302 3.85 -3.20 -7.11
C GLY A 302 4.01 -2.54 -8.49
N LEU A 303 4.80 -3.13 -9.38
CA LEU A 303 4.97 -2.65 -10.75
C LEU A 303 3.64 -2.64 -11.51
N ARG A 304 2.87 -3.74 -11.46
CA ARG A 304 1.60 -3.86 -12.19
C ARG A 304 0.56 -2.85 -11.72
N THR A 305 0.49 -2.54 -10.43
CA THR A 305 -0.42 -1.51 -9.91
C THR A 305 0.04 -0.10 -10.32
N LEU A 306 1.35 0.16 -10.33
CA LEU A 306 1.91 1.42 -10.80
C LEU A 306 1.65 1.67 -12.30
N GLU A 307 1.73 0.63 -13.13
CA GLU A 307 1.40 0.72 -14.56
C GLU A 307 -0.05 1.22 -14.76
N VAL A 308 -1.00 0.76 -13.95
CA VAL A 308 -2.39 1.23 -14.01
C VAL A 308 -2.51 2.69 -13.61
N VAL A 309 -1.83 3.12 -12.55
CA VAL A 309 -1.82 4.53 -12.11
C VAL A 309 -1.26 5.43 -13.21
N LYS A 310 -0.14 5.04 -13.83
CA LYS A 310 0.47 5.83 -14.92
C LYS A 310 -0.44 5.90 -16.15
N ALA A 311 -1.09 4.79 -16.52
CA ALA A 311 -2.06 4.77 -17.61
C ALA A 311 -3.30 5.63 -17.28
N ALA A 312 -3.73 5.69 -16.00
CA ALA A 312 -4.82 6.55 -15.59
C ALA A 312 -4.48 8.04 -15.72
N TYR A 313 -3.27 8.46 -15.33
CA TYR A 313 -2.82 9.85 -15.57
C TYR A 313 -2.67 10.17 -17.05
N GLU A 314 -2.16 9.23 -17.87
CA GLU A 314 -2.09 9.41 -19.33
C GLU A 314 -3.49 9.59 -19.92
N SER A 315 -4.45 8.75 -19.50
CA SER A 315 -5.84 8.84 -19.93
C SER A 315 -6.49 10.18 -19.56
N ASP A 316 -6.29 10.64 -18.32
CA ASP A 316 -6.79 11.94 -17.89
C ASP A 316 -6.21 13.09 -18.72
N GLY A 317 -4.91 13.06 -19.00
CA GLY A 317 -4.26 14.08 -19.83
C GLY A 317 -4.72 14.11 -21.28
N LEU A 318 -4.98 12.93 -21.87
CA LEU A 318 -5.45 12.78 -23.24
C LEU A 318 -6.97 12.90 -23.39
N LYS A 319 -7.73 12.68 -22.31
CA LYS A 319 -9.19 12.51 -22.28
C LYS A 319 -9.67 11.36 -23.20
N GLU A 320 -8.85 10.32 -23.27
CA GLU A 320 -9.09 9.13 -24.09
C GLU A 320 -8.76 7.85 -23.29
N THR A 321 -9.29 6.73 -23.75
CA THR A 321 -8.94 5.41 -23.20
C THR A 321 -7.51 5.03 -23.59
N VAL A 322 -6.72 4.63 -22.59
CA VAL A 322 -5.34 4.16 -22.76
C VAL A 322 -5.28 2.64 -22.67
N LEU A 323 -4.62 2.00 -23.62
CA LEU A 323 -4.34 0.56 -23.61
C LEU A 323 -3.04 0.29 -22.85
N LEU A 324 -3.07 -0.63 -21.89
CA LEU A 324 -1.85 -1.09 -21.20
C LEU A 324 -1.09 -2.04 -22.12
N LYS A 325 0.08 -1.62 -22.60
CA LYS A 325 1.01 -2.47 -23.35
C LYS A 325 1.93 -3.16 -22.34
N ARG A 326 1.84 -4.47 -22.27
CA ARG A 326 2.77 -5.27 -21.48
C ARG A 326 3.86 -5.80 -22.42
N ASN A 327 5.08 -5.37 -22.14
CA ASN A 327 6.29 -5.91 -22.79
C ASN A 327 6.85 -7.05 -21.95
#